data_69f038c3345a436a0aa8fc26414dadae
#
_entry.id   69f038c3345a436a0aa8fc26414dadae
#
_cell.length_a   1.000
_cell.length_b   1.000
_cell.length_c   1.000
_cell.angle_alpha   90.00
_cell.angle_beta   90.00
_cell.angle_gamma   90.00
#
_symmetry.space_group_name_H-M   'P 1'
#
loop_
_entity.id
_entity.type
_entity.pdbx_description
1 polymer ?
#
loop_
_entity_poly.entity_id
_entity_poly.type
_entity_poly.pdbx_seq_one_letter_code
_entity_poly.pdbx_strand_id
1 'polypeptide(L)'
;MMEPAAEDGDFPWLKKFLLEPGIWDSAVDENGVGQRDYFLAWLKRFWESGRAGRLLSGQMVFIAGGAGQGKTFLSSFIMGQISGGHSDASGYLLGGGDFNKELVEVGVWSVDDGMATIDGTSRKTFSANVKKVVAQTEILYHPKFQDATKLPWQGRVVVTCNTDEESLSIVPTTDNSITDKLMLFKLGEWYPSFPPNHVIEAQVKAELPFFLRWLSQWTPPPCIMASSSRSRYGVKSFHHPEILAHSQSLAAATHLREDIDTLRHLKDSILFIDGAKVWEGTSGDLLRIGKDFFATRASAAQMGVWLAQVHKSNAAPWLGRREGRARKTLWIISKP
;
A
#
# COMPACT_ATOMS: atom_id res chain seq x y z
N MET A 1 -9.94 -10.01 20.46
CA MET A 1 -9.76 -11.06 19.44
C MET A 1 -10.83 -12.11 19.55
N MET A 2 -11.37 -12.56 18.42
CA MET A 2 -12.39 -13.61 18.39
C MET A 2 -11.81 -14.97 18.84
N GLU A 3 -12.60 -15.75 19.60
CA GLU A 3 -12.22 -17.09 20.01
C GLU A 3 -12.47 -18.11 18.88
N PRO A 4 -11.60 -19.10 18.70
CA PRO A 4 -11.83 -20.19 17.76
C PRO A 4 -12.89 -21.14 18.30
N ALA A 5 -13.53 -21.92 17.43
CA ALA A 5 -14.42 -22.99 17.84
C ALA A 5 -13.67 -24.06 18.69
N ALA A 6 -14.38 -24.68 19.62
CA ALA A 6 -13.83 -25.77 20.46
C ALA A 6 -13.53 -27.02 19.63
N GLU A 7 -14.37 -27.28 18.62
CA GLU A 7 -14.29 -28.43 17.73
C GLU A 7 -14.11 -28.00 16.28
N ASP A 8 -13.63 -28.91 15.45
CA ASP A 8 -13.50 -28.69 14.02
C ASP A 8 -14.90 -28.60 13.38
N GLY A 9 -15.05 -27.73 12.39
CA GLY A 9 -16.31 -27.54 11.68
C GLY A 9 -16.07 -26.94 10.29
N ASP A 10 -17.12 -26.88 9.50
CA ASP A 10 -17.03 -26.38 8.12
C ASP A 10 -17.24 -24.85 8.06
N PHE A 11 -16.57 -24.24 7.09
CA PHE A 11 -16.65 -22.80 6.80
C PHE A 11 -16.68 -22.56 5.26
N PRO A 12 -17.71 -23.08 4.57
CA PRO A 12 -17.70 -23.21 3.13
C PRO A 12 -17.58 -21.87 2.41
N TRP A 13 -18.22 -20.81 2.90
CA TRP A 13 -18.14 -19.51 2.26
C TRP A 13 -16.75 -18.88 2.46
N LEU A 14 -16.22 -18.89 3.67
CA LEU A 14 -14.87 -18.39 3.95
C LEU A 14 -13.80 -19.18 3.21
N LYS A 15 -13.97 -20.50 3.08
CA LYS A 15 -13.10 -21.36 2.29
C LYS A 15 -13.10 -20.91 0.83
N LYS A 16 -14.28 -20.73 0.26
CA LYS A 16 -14.46 -20.24 -1.10
C LYS A 16 -13.88 -18.83 -1.28
N PHE A 17 -14.05 -17.94 -0.30
CA PHE A 17 -13.64 -16.53 -0.37
C PHE A 17 -12.17 -16.29 -0.09
N LEU A 18 -11.48 -17.16 0.67
CA LEU A 18 -10.08 -16.94 1.09
C LEU A 18 -9.10 -17.98 0.58
N LEU A 19 -9.55 -19.22 0.34
CA LEU A 19 -8.64 -20.35 0.15
C LEU A 19 -8.67 -20.94 -1.25
N GLU A 20 -9.75 -20.79 -2.01
CA GLU A 20 -9.85 -21.39 -3.34
C GLU A 20 -8.89 -20.75 -4.36
N PRO A 21 -8.44 -21.53 -5.37
CA PRO A 21 -7.65 -21.00 -6.47
C PRO A 21 -8.37 -19.88 -7.24
N GLY A 22 -7.62 -18.87 -7.69
CA GLY A 22 -8.14 -17.77 -8.50
C GLY A 22 -8.61 -16.54 -7.70
N ILE A 23 -8.79 -16.66 -6.37
CA ILE A 23 -9.10 -15.51 -5.50
C ILE A 23 -7.90 -14.58 -5.41
N TRP A 24 -6.75 -15.14 -5.20
CA TRP A 24 -5.47 -14.44 -5.22
C TRP A 24 -4.85 -14.57 -6.62
N ASP A 25 -4.26 -13.50 -7.11
CA ASP A 25 -3.47 -13.56 -8.34
C ASP A 25 -2.39 -14.65 -8.26
N SER A 26 -2.00 -15.19 -9.40
CA SER A 26 -1.09 -16.35 -9.51
C SER A 26 0.37 -16.06 -9.16
N ALA A 27 0.72 -14.82 -8.82
CA ALA A 27 2.08 -14.44 -8.46
C ALA A 27 2.60 -15.23 -7.25
N VAL A 28 3.83 -15.73 -7.38
CA VAL A 28 4.54 -16.50 -6.36
C VAL A 28 5.90 -15.88 -6.05
N ASP A 29 6.46 -16.23 -4.90
CA ASP A 29 7.83 -15.85 -4.52
C ASP A 29 8.88 -16.74 -5.22
N GLU A 30 10.14 -16.53 -4.90
CA GLU A 30 11.30 -17.30 -5.40
C GLU A 30 11.26 -18.80 -5.04
N ASN A 31 10.45 -19.19 -4.06
CA ASN A 31 10.27 -20.57 -3.61
C ASN A 31 8.97 -21.19 -4.15
N GLY A 32 8.23 -20.47 -5.01
CA GLY A 32 6.95 -20.91 -5.56
C GLY A 32 5.77 -20.78 -4.58
N VAL A 33 5.91 -20.02 -3.48
CA VAL A 33 4.84 -19.80 -2.50
C VAL A 33 3.97 -18.63 -2.92
N GLY A 34 2.67 -18.85 -3.02
CA GLY A 34 1.67 -17.84 -3.41
C GLY A 34 1.32 -16.87 -2.27
N GLN A 35 0.80 -15.72 -2.66
CA GLN A 35 0.42 -14.64 -1.75
C GLN A 35 -0.65 -15.04 -0.72
N ARG A 36 -1.54 -16.00 -1.01
CA ARG A 36 -2.50 -16.58 -0.06
C ARG A 36 -1.81 -17.05 1.23
N ASP A 37 -0.72 -17.79 1.11
CA ASP A 37 -0.04 -18.38 2.26
C ASP A 37 0.67 -17.30 3.09
N TYR A 38 1.18 -16.25 2.46
CA TYR A 38 1.70 -15.07 3.14
C TYR A 38 0.61 -14.31 3.91
N PHE A 39 -0.55 -14.11 3.29
CA PHE A 39 -1.69 -13.47 3.95
C PHE A 39 -2.17 -14.27 5.16
N LEU A 40 -2.33 -15.59 5.01
CA LEU A 40 -2.73 -16.47 6.10
C LEU A 40 -1.70 -16.53 7.25
N ALA A 41 -0.40 -16.55 6.93
CA ALA A 41 0.66 -16.50 7.94
C ALA A 41 0.65 -15.17 8.72
N TRP A 42 0.47 -14.05 8.02
CA TRP A 42 0.34 -12.74 8.62
C TRP A 42 -0.92 -12.63 9.50
N LEU A 43 -2.08 -13.10 9.01
CA LEU A 43 -3.34 -13.10 9.75
C LEU A 43 -3.27 -13.99 10.99
N LYS A 44 -2.73 -15.21 10.87
CA LYS A 44 -2.50 -16.13 11.99
C LYS A 44 -1.67 -15.48 13.09
N ARG A 45 -0.52 -14.88 12.72
CA ARG A 45 0.37 -14.20 13.66
C ARG A 45 -0.34 -13.02 14.35
N PHE A 46 -1.10 -12.22 13.62
CA PHE A 46 -1.87 -11.12 14.19
C PHE A 46 -2.88 -11.63 15.22
N TRP A 47 -3.69 -12.58 14.84
CA TRP A 47 -4.73 -13.14 15.69
C TRP A 47 -4.17 -13.86 16.93
N GLU A 48 -3.17 -14.74 16.78
CA GLU A 48 -2.55 -15.45 17.89
C GLU A 48 -1.85 -14.50 18.87
N SER A 49 -1.14 -13.49 18.36
CA SER A 49 -0.46 -12.51 19.21
C SER A 49 -1.44 -11.68 20.03
N GLY A 50 -2.56 -11.28 19.41
CA GLY A 50 -3.60 -10.52 20.10
C GLY A 50 -4.32 -11.36 21.17
N ARG A 51 -4.60 -12.63 20.92
CA ARG A 51 -5.16 -13.55 21.93
C ARG A 51 -4.21 -13.79 23.11
N ALA A 52 -2.93 -13.90 22.82
CA ALA A 52 -1.91 -14.11 23.85
C ALA A 52 -1.54 -12.81 24.61
N GLY A 53 -2.13 -11.66 24.27
CA GLY A 53 -1.77 -10.36 24.86
C GLY A 53 -0.33 -9.94 24.54
N ARG A 54 0.26 -10.45 23.46
CA ARG A 54 1.65 -10.16 23.09
C ARG A 54 1.71 -9.00 22.11
N LEU A 55 2.55 -8.01 22.40
CA LEU A 55 2.83 -6.88 21.52
C LEU A 55 3.80 -7.33 20.39
N LEU A 56 3.26 -7.86 19.30
CA LEU A 56 4.04 -8.23 18.14
C LEU A 56 3.74 -7.28 16.97
N SER A 57 4.78 -6.63 16.48
CA SER A 57 4.68 -5.81 15.28
C SER A 57 4.26 -6.64 14.06
N GLY A 58 3.54 -6.04 13.13
CA GLY A 58 3.16 -6.65 11.87
C GLY A 58 3.17 -5.64 10.73
N GLN A 59 3.38 -6.14 9.52
CA GLN A 59 3.37 -5.32 8.32
C GLN A 59 1.99 -4.73 8.07
N MET A 60 1.96 -3.58 7.41
CA MET A 60 0.78 -3.05 6.75
C MET A 60 0.47 -3.89 5.51
N VAL A 61 -0.80 -4.14 5.27
CA VAL A 61 -1.27 -4.91 4.12
C VAL A 61 -1.93 -3.99 3.12
N PHE A 62 -1.54 -4.11 1.86
CA PHE A 62 -2.24 -3.55 0.70
C PHE A 62 -2.89 -4.68 -0.08
N ILE A 63 -4.16 -4.53 -0.42
CA ILE A 63 -4.93 -5.48 -1.22
C ILE A 63 -5.49 -4.73 -2.42
N ALA A 64 -4.86 -4.91 -3.59
CA ALA A 64 -5.35 -4.38 -4.85
C ALA A 64 -6.26 -5.38 -5.54
N GLY A 65 -7.30 -4.89 -6.22
CA GLY A 65 -8.23 -5.75 -6.96
C GLY A 65 -9.31 -4.95 -7.67
N GLY A 66 -10.10 -5.61 -8.50
CA GLY A 66 -11.22 -4.99 -9.21
C GLY A 66 -12.35 -4.57 -8.28
N ALA A 67 -13.23 -3.68 -8.77
CA ALA A 67 -14.45 -3.33 -8.07
C ALA A 67 -15.35 -4.56 -7.86
N GLY A 68 -16.01 -4.67 -6.70
CA GLY A 68 -16.93 -5.78 -6.40
C GLY A 68 -16.26 -7.09 -5.98
N GLN A 69 -14.95 -7.16 -5.84
CA GLN A 69 -14.23 -8.36 -5.39
C GLN A 69 -14.24 -8.58 -3.87
N GLY A 70 -14.90 -7.73 -3.10
CA GLY A 70 -15.04 -7.89 -1.64
C GLY A 70 -13.82 -7.45 -0.82
N LYS A 71 -12.93 -6.62 -1.36
CA LYS A 71 -11.77 -6.07 -0.64
C LYS A 71 -12.13 -5.42 0.69
N THR A 72 -13.07 -4.47 0.64
CA THR A 72 -13.57 -3.76 1.83
C THR A 72 -14.27 -4.70 2.80
N PHE A 73 -15.00 -5.70 2.28
CA PHE A 73 -15.63 -6.71 3.12
C PHE A 73 -14.58 -7.55 3.87
N LEU A 74 -13.48 -7.91 3.22
CA LEU A 74 -12.35 -8.59 3.86
C LEU A 74 -11.70 -7.70 4.94
N SER A 75 -11.30 -6.49 4.59
CA SER A 75 -10.53 -5.60 5.49
C SER A 75 -11.35 -5.10 6.67
N SER A 76 -12.59 -4.67 6.44
CA SER A 76 -13.42 -4.04 7.45
C SER A 76 -14.29 -5.04 8.21
N PHE A 77 -15.01 -5.91 7.49
CA PHE A 77 -15.93 -6.83 8.16
C PHE A 77 -15.22 -8.07 8.69
N ILE A 78 -14.61 -8.90 7.83
CA ILE A 78 -14.01 -10.17 8.27
C ILE A 78 -12.90 -9.93 9.28
N MET A 79 -11.94 -9.09 8.95
CA MET A 79 -10.81 -8.80 9.85
C MET A 79 -11.25 -8.02 11.09
N GLY A 80 -12.24 -7.11 10.95
CA GLY A 80 -12.86 -6.43 12.08
C GLY A 80 -13.50 -7.40 13.09
N GLN A 81 -14.27 -8.41 12.60
CA GLN A 81 -14.84 -9.44 13.48
C GLN A 81 -13.74 -10.25 14.18
N ILE A 82 -12.69 -10.62 13.49
CA ILE A 82 -11.57 -11.38 14.07
C ILE A 82 -10.86 -10.58 15.17
N SER A 83 -10.67 -9.27 14.97
CA SER A 83 -9.81 -8.43 15.81
C SER A 83 -10.53 -7.63 16.89
N GLY A 84 -11.86 -7.64 16.91
CA GLY A 84 -12.67 -6.86 17.86
C GLY A 84 -13.04 -5.46 17.38
N GLY A 85 -12.95 -5.20 16.08
CA GLY A 85 -13.40 -3.98 15.44
C GLY A 85 -12.44 -3.44 14.37
N HIS A 86 -12.98 -2.54 13.56
CA HIS A 86 -12.22 -1.76 12.59
C HIS A 86 -12.64 -0.28 12.64
N SER A 87 -11.76 0.61 12.20
CA SER A 87 -12.06 2.02 12.02
C SER A 87 -11.31 2.58 10.82
N ASP A 88 -11.90 3.58 10.15
CA ASP A 88 -11.24 4.28 9.04
C ASP A 88 -10.11 5.16 9.55
N ALA A 89 -8.89 4.88 9.09
CA ALA A 89 -7.69 5.61 9.46
C ALA A 89 -7.21 6.60 8.39
N SER A 90 -7.96 6.78 7.30
CA SER A 90 -7.59 7.61 6.16
C SER A 90 -7.20 9.02 6.59
N GLY A 91 -8.07 9.69 7.36
CA GLY A 91 -7.83 11.04 7.86
C GLY A 91 -6.57 11.14 8.72
N TYR A 92 -6.40 10.22 9.66
CA TYR A 92 -5.23 10.19 10.57
C TYR A 92 -3.91 9.95 9.82
N LEU A 93 -3.90 8.99 8.90
CA LEU A 93 -2.70 8.66 8.13
C LEU A 93 -2.31 9.76 7.13
N LEU A 94 -3.27 10.57 6.69
CA LEU A 94 -3.03 11.78 5.87
C LEU A 94 -2.62 13.02 6.70
N GLY A 95 -2.57 12.91 8.02
CA GLY A 95 -2.25 14.05 8.89
C GLY A 95 -3.44 14.99 9.16
N GLY A 96 -4.68 14.53 8.93
CA GLY A 96 -5.90 15.33 9.04
C GLY A 96 -6.44 15.52 10.45
N GLY A 97 -5.74 15.07 11.50
CA GLY A 97 -6.17 15.30 12.88
C GLY A 97 -5.37 14.52 13.91
N ASP A 98 -5.34 15.06 15.15
CA ASP A 98 -4.62 14.45 16.26
C ASP A 98 -5.49 13.52 17.11
N PHE A 99 -6.83 13.64 17.00
CA PHE A 99 -7.75 12.83 17.78
C PHE A 99 -7.93 11.44 17.16
N ASN A 100 -7.69 10.40 17.94
CA ASN A 100 -7.62 9.03 17.45
C ASN A 100 -8.28 8.00 18.37
N LYS A 101 -9.21 8.41 19.22
CA LYS A 101 -9.90 7.50 20.15
C LYS A 101 -10.45 6.27 19.45
N GLU A 102 -11.22 6.47 18.39
CA GLU A 102 -11.88 5.40 17.62
C GLU A 102 -10.88 4.43 16.96
N LEU A 103 -9.68 4.91 16.64
CA LEU A 103 -8.63 4.10 16.04
C LEU A 103 -7.94 3.20 17.08
N VAL A 104 -7.72 3.73 18.29
CA VAL A 104 -6.99 3.00 19.35
C VAL A 104 -7.85 1.91 19.99
N GLU A 105 -9.17 2.05 19.93
CA GLU A 105 -10.13 1.09 20.50
C GLU A 105 -10.35 -0.16 19.62
N VAL A 106 -9.81 -0.21 18.39
CA VAL A 106 -10.01 -1.30 17.44
C VAL A 106 -8.71 -1.99 17.03
N GLY A 107 -8.82 -3.24 16.58
CA GLY A 107 -7.66 -4.03 16.17
C GLY A 107 -7.22 -3.78 14.72
N VAL A 108 -8.11 -3.28 13.84
CA VAL A 108 -7.82 -3.02 12.43
C VAL A 108 -8.12 -1.57 12.07
N TRP A 109 -7.13 -0.92 11.49
CA TRP A 109 -7.26 0.35 10.81
C TRP A 109 -7.44 0.10 9.32
N SER A 110 -8.61 0.40 8.80
CA SER A 110 -8.89 0.29 7.38
C SER A 110 -8.64 1.61 6.66
N VAL A 111 -8.16 1.53 5.45
CA VAL A 111 -8.08 2.64 4.49
C VAL A 111 -8.68 2.13 3.20
N ASP A 112 -9.75 2.75 2.75
CA ASP A 112 -10.47 2.33 1.55
C ASP A 112 -10.21 3.26 0.36
N ASP A 113 -10.61 2.84 -0.81
CA ASP A 113 -10.38 3.37 -2.18
C ASP A 113 -10.71 4.87 -2.38
N GLY A 114 -11.43 5.51 -1.44
CA GLY A 114 -11.76 6.94 -1.49
C GLY A 114 -10.57 7.91 -1.47
N MET A 115 -9.33 7.40 -1.39
CA MET A 115 -8.09 8.17 -1.35
C MET A 115 -7.34 8.24 -2.70
N ALA A 116 -7.96 7.82 -3.79
CA ALA A 116 -7.32 7.73 -5.11
C ALA A 116 -6.75 9.07 -5.65
N THR A 117 -7.22 10.21 -5.16
CA THR A 117 -6.82 11.56 -5.62
C THR A 117 -5.85 12.27 -4.68
N ILE A 118 -4.89 11.56 -4.09
CA ILE A 118 -3.93 12.15 -3.16
C ILE A 118 -2.82 12.88 -3.94
N ASP A 119 -2.59 14.15 -3.61
CA ASP A 119 -1.46 14.91 -4.14
C ASP A 119 -0.09 14.39 -3.62
N GLY A 120 1.00 14.84 -4.23
CA GLY A 120 2.35 14.38 -3.88
C GLY A 120 2.74 14.67 -2.41
N THR A 121 2.20 15.72 -1.80
CA THR A 121 2.46 16.09 -0.39
C THR A 121 1.75 15.13 0.55
N SER A 122 0.49 14.86 0.29
CA SER A 122 -0.32 13.92 1.06
C SER A 122 0.23 12.48 0.98
N ARG A 123 0.79 12.06 -0.17
CA ARG A 123 1.51 10.78 -0.28
C ARG A 123 2.76 10.71 0.60
N LYS A 124 3.56 11.77 0.63
CA LYS A 124 4.74 11.83 1.51
C LYS A 124 4.32 11.73 2.98
N THR A 125 3.27 12.44 3.37
CA THR A 125 2.70 12.39 4.74
C THR A 125 2.18 10.99 5.06
N PHE A 126 1.38 10.40 4.17
CA PHE A 126 0.88 9.03 4.31
C PHE A 126 2.03 8.02 4.48
N SER A 127 3.03 8.06 3.59
CA SER A 127 4.19 7.18 3.67
C SER A 127 4.97 7.32 4.98
N ALA A 128 5.17 8.55 5.47
CA ALA A 128 5.84 8.82 6.74
C ALA A 128 5.04 8.29 7.93
N ASN A 129 3.72 8.50 7.95
CA ASN A 129 2.83 8.01 8.99
C ASN A 129 2.73 6.48 9.00
N VAL A 130 2.69 5.84 7.82
CA VAL A 130 2.78 4.37 7.68
C VAL A 130 4.07 3.84 8.30
N LYS A 131 5.21 4.41 7.95
CA LYS A 131 6.51 4.01 8.54
C LYS A 131 6.49 4.11 10.05
N LYS A 132 5.91 5.18 10.60
CA LYS A 132 5.78 5.41 12.04
C LYS A 132 4.86 4.38 12.69
N VAL A 133 3.64 4.21 12.19
CA VAL A 133 2.61 3.33 12.78
C VAL A 133 3.04 1.87 12.77
N VAL A 134 3.62 1.38 11.66
CA VAL A 134 4.08 -0.01 11.54
C VAL A 134 5.31 -0.30 12.41
N ALA A 135 6.15 0.71 12.66
CA ALA A 135 7.38 0.53 13.41
C ALA A 135 7.23 0.66 14.92
N GLN A 136 6.19 1.35 15.39
CA GLN A 136 6.01 1.65 16.82
C GLN A 136 5.36 0.50 17.59
N THR A 137 5.66 0.43 18.89
CA THR A 137 5.04 -0.49 19.85
C THR A 137 4.04 0.21 20.76
N GLU A 138 4.01 1.53 20.70
CA GLU A 138 3.12 2.40 21.46
C GLU A 138 2.47 3.42 20.53
N ILE A 139 1.23 3.77 20.80
CA ILE A 139 0.51 4.82 20.11
C ILE A 139 0.10 5.91 21.09
N LEU A 140 0.13 7.15 20.64
CA LEU A 140 -0.42 8.25 21.40
C LEU A 140 -1.95 8.20 21.31
N TYR A 141 -2.61 7.88 22.41
CA TYR A 141 -4.05 7.96 22.56
C TYR A 141 -4.45 9.39 22.90
N HIS A 142 -5.18 10.05 22.02
CA HIS A 142 -5.56 11.44 22.19
C HIS A 142 -7.07 11.61 21.94
N PRO A 143 -7.90 11.37 22.96
CA PRO A 143 -9.34 11.65 22.89
C PRO A 143 -9.60 13.16 23.00
N LYS A 144 -10.74 13.62 22.48
CA LYS A 144 -11.17 15.02 22.64
C LYS A 144 -11.33 15.37 24.13
N PHE A 145 -10.87 16.55 24.50
CA PHE A 145 -11.01 17.11 25.87
C PHE A 145 -10.30 16.32 26.97
N GLN A 146 -9.31 15.52 26.64
CA GLN A 146 -8.50 14.78 27.61
C GLN A 146 -7.02 14.88 27.25
N ASP A 147 -6.16 14.72 28.25
CA ASP A 147 -4.72 14.67 28.03
C ASP A 147 -4.31 13.44 27.23
N ALA A 148 -3.35 13.62 26.36
CA ALA A 148 -2.84 12.54 25.54
C ALA A 148 -2.02 11.54 26.38
N THR A 149 -2.25 10.24 26.21
CA THR A 149 -1.58 9.16 26.91
C THR A 149 -1.00 8.16 25.93
N LYS A 150 0.14 7.56 26.22
CA LYS A 150 0.71 6.48 25.43
C LYS A 150 0.09 5.15 25.82
N LEU A 151 -0.38 4.42 24.83
CA LEU A 151 -0.92 3.07 24.98
C LEU A 151 -0.13 2.07 24.13
N PRO A 152 -0.03 0.80 24.59
CA PRO A 152 0.53 -0.26 23.77
C PRO A 152 -0.23 -0.41 22.46
N TRP A 153 0.50 -0.55 21.34
CA TRP A 153 -0.06 -0.68 20.01
C TRP A 153 0.10 -2.10 19.45
N GLN A 154 -0.99 -2.74 19.10
CA GLN A 154 -1.02 -4.09 18.53
C GLN A 154 -1.83 -4.15 17.22
N GLY A 155 -2.45 -3.06 16.79
CA GLY A 155 -3.33 -3.02 15.62
C GLY A 155 -2.59 -3.27 14.32
N ARG A 156 -3.36 -3.45 13.27
CA ARG A 156 -2.89 -3.63 11.89
C ARG A 156 -3.55 -2.62 10.98
N VAL A 157 -2.79 -2.17 10.01
CA VAL A 157 -3.31 -1.28 8.96
C VAL A 157 -3.52 -2.10 7.71
N VAL A 158 -4.71 -2.01 7.12
CA VAL A 158 -5.08 -2.67 5.87
C VAL A 158 -5.63 -1.63 4.92
N VAL A 159 -4.99 -1.53 3.77
CA VAL A 159 -5.38 -0.62 2.69
C VAL A 159 -5.96 -1.43 1.56
N THR A 160 -7.11 -1.01 1.07
CA THR A 160 -7.73 -1.59 -0.13
C THR A 160 -7.73 -0.55 -1.25
N CYS A 161 -7.39 -0.96 -2.47
CA CYS A 161 -7.38 -0.08 -3.63
C CYS A 161 -7.76 -0.84 -4.91
N ASN A 162 -8.13 -0.11 -5.94
CA ASN A 162 -8.32 -0.70 -7.26
C ASN A 162 -6.98 -0.91 -7.97
N THR A 163 -7.01 -1.59 -9.12
CA THR A 163 -5.79 -1.94 -9.88
C THR A 163 -5.40 -0.91 -10.93
N ASP A 164 -6.17 0.17 -11.08
CA ASP A 164 -5.82 1.28 -11.95
C ASP A 164 -4.65 2.11 -11.39
N GLU A 165 -3.92 2.79 -12.27
CA GLU A 165 -2.73 3.56 -11.91
C GLU A 165 -2.97 4.63 -10.84
N GLU A 166 -4.16 5.24 -10.84
CA GLU A 166 -4.51 6.29 -9.89
C GLU A 166 -4.71 5.70 -8.49
N SER A 167 -5.50 4.64 -8.37
CA SER A 167 -5.74 3.92 -7.12
C SER A 167 -4.47 3.29 -6.55
N LEU A 168 -3.62 2.68 -7.38
CA LEU A 168 -2.33 2.14 -6.95
C LEU A 168 -1.34 3.21 -6.46
N SER A 169 -1.59 4.46 -6.77
CA SER A 169 -0.73 5.56 -6.32
C SER A 169 -0.71 5.79 -4.80
N ILE A 170 -1.65 5.20 -4.06
CA ILE A 170 -1.66 5.18 -2.59
C ILE A 170 -0.54 4.31 -2.00
N VAL A 171 -0.04 3.33 -2.76
CA VAL A 171 1.05 2.47 -2.30
C VAL A 171 2.29 3.32 -2.09
N PRO A 172 2.89 3.32 -0.88
CA PRO A 172 4.10 4.08 -0.62
C PRO A 172 5.22 3.67 -1.57
N THR A 173 6.08 4.63 -1.92
CA THR A 173 7.28 4.31 -2.68
C THR A 173 8.16 3.36 -1.89
N THR A 174 8.46 2.21 -2.49
CA THR A 174 9.22 1.13 -1.85
C THR A 174 10.71 1.44 -1.87
N ASP A 175 11.19 2.05 -0.82
CA ASP A 175 12.61 2.19 -0.50
C ASP A 175 13.04 1.15 0.56
N ASN A 176 14.34 1.02 0.80
CA ASN A 176 14.88 0.08 1.80
C ASN A 176 14.34 0.30 3.22
N SER A 177 13.75 1.46 3.52
CA SER A 177 13.25 1.80 4.85
C SER A 177 11.81 1.35 5.10
N ILE A 178 11.07 1.01 4.03
CA ILE A 178 9.65 0.66 4.11
C ILE A 178 9.34 -0.74 3.55
N THR A 179 10.19 -1.28 2.69
CA THR A 179 9.98 -2.55 1.98
C THR A 179 9.64 -3.70 2.94
N ASP A 180 10.34 -3.80 4.07
CA ASP A 180 10.07 -4.83 5.08
C ASP A 180 8.76 -4.62 5.86
N LYS A 181 8.14 -3.45 5.76
CA LYS A 181 6.94 -3.03 6.50
C LYS A 181 5.64 -3.23 5.74
N LEU A 182 5.74 -3.57 4.47
CA LEU A 182 4.60 -3.70 3.58
C LEU A 182 4.40 -5.14 3.11
N MET A 183 3.14 -5.52 2.97
CA MET A 183 2.67 -6.66 2.19
C MET A 183 1.85 -6.11 1.03
N LEU A 184 2.18 -6.45 -0.21
CA LEU A 184 1.48 -6.00 -1.40
C LEU A 184 0.82 -7.21 -2.06
N PHE A 185 -0.50 -7.30 -1.95
CA PHE A 185 -1.30 -8.39 -2.50
C PHE A 185 -2.19 -7.90 -3.64
N LYS A 186 -2.42 -8.77 -4.61
CA LYS A 186 -3.34 -8.54 -5.71
C LYS A 186 -4.35 -9.67 -5.77
N LEU A 187 -5.64 -9.34 -5.86
CA LEU A 187 -6.67 -10.32 -6.11
C LEU A 187 -6.64 -10.76 -7.57
N GLY A 188 -6.98 -12.02 -7.81
CA GLY A 188 -7.16 -12.59 -9.14
C GLY A 188 -8.45 -12.12 -9.82
N GLU A 189 -8.74 -12.65 -10.99
CA GLU A 189 -9.95 -12.33 -11.74
C GLU A 189 -11.17 -13.14 -11.23
N TRP A 190 -11.39 -13.14 -9.94
CA TRP A 190 -12.52 -13.83 -9.34
C TRP A 190 -13.53 -12.81 -8.78
N TYR A 191 -14.76 -12.92 -9.22
CA TYR A 191 -15.85 -12.03 -8.80
C TYR A 191 -16.92 -12.84 -8.07
N PRO A 192 -16.94 -12.80 -6.73
CA PRO A 192 -17.93 -13.53 -5.96
C PRO A 192 -19.33 -12.96 -6.15
N SER A 193 -20.31 -13.87 -6.24
CA SER A 193 -21.70 -13.46 -6.08
C SER A 193 -21.99 -13.33 -4.58
N PHE A 194 -22.08 -12.09 -4.09
CA PHE A 194 -22.43 -11.83 -2.71
C PHE A 194 -23.95 -11.91 -2.51
N PRO A 195 -24.42 -12.69 -1.52
CA PRO A 195 -25.80 -12.58 -1.08
C PRO A 195 -26.05 -11.19 -0.43
N PRO A 196 -27.30 -10.84 -0.11
CA PRO A 196 -27.60 -9.60 0.62
C PRO A 196 -26.75 -9.47 1.89
N ASN A 197 -26.30 -8.25 2.23
CA ASN A 197 -25.32 -8.00 3.29
C ASN A 197 -25.68 -8.69 4.62
N HIS A 198 -26.95 -8.60 5.08
CA HIS A 198 -27.36 -9.21 6.33
C HIS A 198 -27.25 -10.75 6.32
N VAL A 199 -27.37 -11.39 5.15
CA VAL A 199 -27.25 -12.86 4.99
C VAL A 199 -25.78 -13.24 5.07
N ILE A 200 -24.93 -12.60 4.27
CA ILE A 200 -23.51 -12.91 4.23
C ILE A 200 -22.81 -12.59 5.55
N GLU A 201 -23.19 -11.50 6.21
CA GLU A 201 -22.65 -11.14 7.52
C GLU A 201 -22.98 -12.17 8.59
N ALA A 202 -24.24 -12.64 8.62
CA ALA A 202 -24.66 -13.71 9.55
C ALA A 202 -23.91 -15.02 9.27
N GLN A 203 -23.76 -15.40 8.00
CA GLN A 203 -23.04 -16.58 7.58
C GLN A 203 -21.56 -16.52 7.97
N VAL A 204 -20.88 -15.42 7.65
CA VAL A 204 -19.46 -15.23 7.99
C VAL A 204 -19.25 -15.25 9.50
N LYS A 205 -20.11 -14.59 10.28
CA LYS A 205 -20.04 -14.63 11.75
C LYS A 205 -20.15 -16.07 12.31
N ALA A 206 -20.98 -16.89 11.69
CA ALA A 206 -21.12 -18.30 12.08
C ALA A 206 -19.91 -19.16 11.69
N GLU A 207 -19.29 -18.89 10.54
CA GLU A 207 -18.15 -19.64 10.01
C GLU A 207 -16.80 -19.23 10.62
N LEU A 208 -16.64 -17.96 11.03
CA LEU A 208 -15.37 -17.43 11.52
C LEU A 208 -14.73 -18.24 12.66
N PRO A 209 -15.45 -18.71 13.69
CA PRO A 209 -14.84 -19.53 14.74
C PRO A 209 -14.21 -20.82 14.21
N PHE A 210 -14.84 -21.47 13.22
CA PHE A 210 -14.32 -22.68 12.59
C PHE A 210 -13.12 -22.39 11.68
N PHE A 211 -13.17 -21.30 10.93
CA PHE A 211 -12.03 -20.82 10.16
C PHE A 211 -10.82 -20.54 11.08
N LEU A 212 -11.03 -19.88 12.22
CA LEU A 212 -9.96 -19.58 13.18
C LEU A 212 -9.42 -20.86 13.85
N ARG A 213 -10.28 -21.85 14.09
CA ARG A 213 -9.86 -23.18 14.54
C ARG A 213 -8.94 -23.84 13.51
N TRP A 214 -9.37 -23.87 12.25
CA TRP A 214 -8.55 -24.36 11.14
C TRP A 214 -7.24 -23.58 11.02
N LEU A 215 -7.29 -22.25 11.05
CA LEU A 215 -6.12 -21.38 10.96
C LEU A 215 -5.12 -21.64 12.09
N SER A 216 -5.59 -21.93 13.31
CA SER A 216 -4.73 -22.28 14.45
C SER A 216 -3.92 -23.54 14.21
N GLN A 217 -4.49 -24.52 13.50
CA GLN A 217 -3.86 -25.80 13.17
C GLN A 217 -3.01 -25.74 11.90
N TRP A 218 -3.34 -24.81 10.97
CA TRP A 218 -2.60 -24.66 9.74
C TRP A 218 -1.15 -24.21 9.99
N THR A 219 -0.19 -24.85 9.32
CA THR A 219 1.23 -24.54 9.46
C THR A 219 1.72 -23.75 8.24
N PRO A 220 2.23 -22.51 8.44
CA PRO A 220 2.81 -21.74 7.36
C PRO A 220 4.02 -22.44 6.73
N PRO A 221 4.25 -22.32 5.42
CA PRO A 221 5.48 -22.78 4.79
C PRO A 221 6.72 -22.20 5.50
N PRO A 222 7.70 -23.01 5.91
CA PRO A 222 8.85 -22.51 6.67
C PRO A 222 9.68 -21.44 5.94
N CYS A 223 9.71 -21.50 4.62
CA CYS A 223 10.48 -20.55 3.78
C CYS A 223 9.94 -19.12 3.83
N ILE A 224 8.66 -18.89 4.15
CA ILE A 224 8.08 -17.56 4.30
C ILE A 224 8.18 -17.02 5.74
N MET A 225 8.55 -17.86 6.68
CA MET A 225 8.72 -17.43 8.07
C MET A 225 10.08 -16.76 8.25
N ALA A 226 10.10 -15.64 8.96
CA ALA A 226 11.31 -14.92 9.28
C ALA A 226 11.75 -15.21 10.71
N SER A 227 13.04 -15.53 10.90
CA SER A 227 13.58 -15.70 12.26
C SER A 227 13.53 -14.37 13.02
N SER A 228 13.32 -14.42 14.33
CA SER A 228 13.29 -13.26 15.21
C SER A 228 14.58 -12.44 15.18
N SER A 229 15.72 -13.05 14.81
CA SER A 229 16.99 -12.38 14.64
C SER A 229 17.09 -11.52 13.36
N ARG A 230 16.22 -11.78 12.36
CA ARG A 230 16.24 -11.11 11.06
C ARG A 230 15.05 -10.22 10.79
N SER A 231 13.93 -10.44 11.46
CA SER A 231 12.72 -9.66 11.26
C SER A 231 11.85 -9.67 12.51
N ARG A 232 11.48 -8.48 12.97
CA ARG A 232 10.50 -8.28 14.04
C ARG A 232 9.08 -8.68 13.65
N TYR A 233 8.81 -8.81 12.36
CA TYR A 233 7.47 -9.10 11.84
C TYR A 233 7.15 -10.60 11.81
N GLY A 234 8.15 -11.48 11.87
CA GLY A 234 8.00 -12.94 11.94
C GLY A 234 7.50 -13.61 10.66
N VAL A 235 6.98 -12.86 9.71
CA VAL A 235 6.64 -13.30 8.35
C VAL A 235 7.43 -12.42 7.38
N LYS A 236 8.00 -13.01 6.33
CA LYS A 236 8.68 -12.26 5.26
C LYS A 236 7.66 -11.41 4.51
N SER A 237 8.07 -10.27 3.99
CA SER A 237 7.21 -9.44 3.13
C SER A 237 6.97 -10.14 1.80
N PHE A 238 5.74 -10.07 1.32
CA PHE A 238 5.38 -10.41 -0.05
C PHE A 238 5.06 -9.14 -0.82
N HIS A 239 5.63 -9.01 -2.02
CA HIS A 239 5.36 -7.87 -2.89
C HIS A 239 4.93 -8.38 -4.27
N HIS A 240 3.64 -8.21 -4.59
CA HIS A 240 3.15 -8.53 -5.92
C HIS A 240 3.94 -7.75 -6.99
N PRO A 241 4.51 -8.41 -8.02
CA PRO A 241 5.44 -7.79 -8.97
C PRO A 241 4.90 -6.55 -9.67
N GLU A 242 3.63 -6.57 -10.10
CA GLU A 242 3.02 -5.42 -10.79
C GLU A 242 2.84 -4.22 -9.86
N ILE A 243 2.39 -4.43 -8.61
CA ILE A 243 2.22 -3.36 -7.64
C ILE A 243 3.57 -2.76 -7.26
N LEU A 244 4.57 -3.61 -7.05
CA LEU A 244 5.93 -3.20 -6.75
C LEU A 244 6.52 -2.36 -7.90
N ALA A 245 6.39 -2.82 -9.14
CA ALA A 245 6.87 -2.12 -10.32
C ALA A 245 6.19 -0.75 -10.47
N HIS A 246 4.87 -0.65 -10.22
CA HIS A 246 4.14 0.61 -10.22
C HIS A 246 4.67 1.58 -9.15
N SER A 247 4.83 1.12 -7.92
CA SER A 247 5.39 1.91 -6.80
C SER A 247 6.81 2.41 -7.11
N GLN A 248 7.66 1.59 -7.69
CA GLN A 248 9.02 1.97 -8.12
C GLN A 248 9.01 3.00 -9.25
N SER A 249 8.09 2.85 -10.22
CA SER A 249 7.92 3.82 -11.30
C SER A 249 7.48 5.19 -10.78
N LEU A 250 6.56 5.23 -9.82
CA LEU A 250 6.15 6.48 -9.15
C LEU A 250 7.29 7.13 -8.37
N ALA A 251 8.14 6.31 -7.70
CA ALA A 251 9.32 6.82 -7.02
C ALA A 251 10.28 7.49 -8.02
N ALA A 252 10.55 6.83 -9.13
CA ALA A 252 11.42 7.36 -10.18
C ALA A 252 10.85 8.67 -10.79
N ALA A 253 9.54 8.74 -11.03
CA ALA A 253 8.90 9.97 -11.50
C ALA A 253 9.00 11.12 -10.49
N THR A 254 8.87 10.83 -9.18
CA THR A 254 9.03 11.82 -8.12
C THR A 254 10.47 12.34 -8.05
N HIS A 255 11.46 11.46 -8.10
CA HIS A 255 12.86 11.85 -8.15
C HIS A 255 13.18 12.67 -9.39
N LEU A 256 12.69 12.24 -10.56
CA LEU A 256 12.86 13.02 -11.79
C LEU A 256 12.31 14.44 -11.67
N ARG A 257 11.13 14.61 -11.05
CA ARG A 257 10.57 15.92 -10.81
C ARG A 257 11.49 16.77 -9.93
N GLU A 258 12.00 16.21 -8.83
CA GLU A 258 12.92 16.89 -7.91
C GLU A 258 14.24 17.27 -8.61
N ASP A 259 14.76 16.39 -9.45
CA ASP A 259 15.96 16.65 -10.25
C ASP A 259 15.74 17.80 -11.25
N ILE A 260 14.59 17.80 -11.96
CA ILE A 260 14.26 18.88 -12.90
C ILE A 260 14.02 20.20 -12.17
N ASP A 261 13.35 20.20 -11.03
CA ASP A 261 13.18 21.39 -10.19
C ASP A 261 14.54 21.97 -9.77
N THR A 262 15.47 21.12 -9.37
CA THR A 262 16.86 21.51 -9.06
C THR A 262 17.52 22.15 -10.28
N LEU A 263 17.44 21.53 -11.45
CA LEU A 263 17.98 22.09 -12.70
C LEU A 263 17.37 23.43 -13.07
N ARG A 264 16.09 23.65 -12.79
CA ARG A 264 15.39 24.92 -13.02
C ARG A 264 15.90 26.04 -12.12
N HIS A 265 16.24 25.75 -10.89
CA HIS A 265 16.64 26.74 -9.87
C HIS A 265 18.13 27.06 -9.87
N LEU A 266 18.95 26.31 -10.56
CA LEU A 266 20.37 26.61 -10.66
C LEU A 266 20.59 27.96 -11.36
N LYS A 267 21.49 28.79 -10.81
CA LYS A 267 21.77 30.14 -11.28
C LYS A 267 22.16 30.18 -12.76
N ASP A 268 22.92 29.19 -13.22
CA ASP A 268 23.36 28.99 -14.60
C ASP A 268 22.72 27.70 -15.15
N SER A 269 21.39 27.62 -15.15
CA SER A 269 20.65 26.41 -15.50
C SER A 269 21.05 25.89 -16.88
N ILE A 270 21.46 24.64 -16.91
CA ILE A 270 21.74 23.92 -18.18
C ILE A 270 20.52 23.74 -19.08
N LEU A 271 19.31 23.93 -18.54
CA LEU A 271 18.08 23.91 -19.35
C LEU A 271 17.82 25.24 -20.07
N PHE A 272 18.34 26.39 -19.56
CA PHE A 272 17.99 27.71 -20.03
C PHE A 272 19.22 28.44 -20.54
N ILE A 273 19.85 27.89 -21.58
CA ILE A 273 21.02 28.46 -22.24
C ILE A 273 20.59 29.77 -22.94
N ASP A 274 21.46 30.77 -22.96
CA ASP A 274 21.29 32.07 -23.64
C ASP A 274 20.06 32.90 -23.15
N GLY A 275 19.70 32.77 -21.88
CA GLY A 275 18.60 33.54 -21.29
C GLY A 275 17.20 33.10 -21.71
N ALA A 276 17.06 31.93 -22.33
CA ALA A 276 15.75 31.37 -22.67
C ALA A 276 14.86 31.23 -21.44
N LYS A 277 13.58 31.55 -21.58
CA LYS A 277 12.57 31.39 -20.51
C LYS A 277 11.90 30.02 -20.51
N VAL A 278 12.07 29.27 -21.58
CA VAL A 278 11.44 27.98 -21.82
C VAL A 278 12.43 27.05 -22.50
N TRP A 279 12.58 25.85 -21.97
CA TRP A 279 13.26 24.77 -22.66
C TRP A 279 12.22 23.87 -23.34
N GLU A 280 12.53 23.40 -24.53
CA GLU A 280 11.70 22.46 -25.27
C GLU A 280 12.56 21.36 -25.89
N GLY A 281 12.14 20.11 -25.72
CA GLY A 281 12.85 18.97 -26.27
C GLY A 281 12.15 17.63 -26.06
N THR A 282 12.75 16.57 -26.57
CA THR A 282 12.30 15.20 -26.32
C THR A 282 12.80 14.67 -24.97
N SER A 283 12.21 13.56 -24.49
CA SER A 283 12.74 12.86 -23.30
C SER A 283 14.20 12.42 -23.45
N GLY A 284 14.64 12.10 -24.67
CA GLY A 284 16.03 11.80 -24.97
C GLY A 284 16.94 13.01 -24.87
N ASP A 285 16.47 14.19 -25.28
CA ASP A 285 17.24 15.43 -25.16
C ASP A 285 17.41 15.83 -23.70
N LEU A 286 16.35 15.71 -22.91
CA LEU A 286 16.41 15.97 -21.46
C LEU A 286 17.38 15.03 -20.75
N LEU A 287 17.32 13.73 -21.07
CA LEU A 287 18.22 12.73 -20.51
C LEU A 287 19.70 13.02 -20.85
N ARG A 288 19.96 13.50 -22.07
CA ARG A 288 21.33 13.87 -22.49
C ARG A 288 21.86 15.11 -21.76
N ILE A 289 21.02 16.13 -21.59
CA ILE A 289 21.38 17.38 -20.90
C ILE A 289 21.58 17.13 -19.41
N GLY A 290 20.67 16.40 -18.78
CA GLY A 290 20.69 16.12 -17.33
C GLY A 290 21.42 14.85 -16.93
N LYS A 291 22.35 14.34 -17.75
CA LYS A 291 23.01 13.04 -17.54
C LYS A 291 23.66 12.89 -16.15
N ASP A 292 24.23 13.95 -15.63
CA ASP A 292 24.93 13.93 -14.35
C ASP A 292 24.00 14.15 -13.14
N PHE A 293 22.76 14.53 -13.38
CA PHE A 293 21.72 14.80 -12.35
C PHE A 293 20.75 13.63 -12.17
N PHE A 294 20.52 12.84 -13.22
CA PHE A 294 19.56 11.75 -13.13
C PHE A 294 20.21 10.52 -12.50
N ALA A 295 19.81 10.21 -11.27
CA ALA A 295 20.35 9.11 -10.45
C ALA A 295 20.14 7.72 -11.07
N THR A 296 19.25 7.59 -12.06
CA THR A 296 18.91 6.31 -12.69
C THR A 296 19.30 6.31 -14.17
N ARG A 297 19.88 5.21 -14.64
CA ARG A 297 20.16 4.97 -16.07
C ARG A 297 18.85 4.64 -16.81
N ALA A 298 17.93 5.59 -16.88
CA ALA A 298 16.69 5.44 -17.61
C ALA A 298 16.94 5.45 -19.12
N SER A 299 16.19 4.67 -19.87
CA SER A 299 16.08 4.86 -21.31
C SER A 299 15.24 6.11 -21.63
N ALA A 300 15.37 6.65 -22.85
CA ALA A 300 14.53 7.77 -23.29
C ALA A 300 13.02 7.43 -23.23
N ALA A 301 12.64 6.18 -23.41
CA ALA A 301 11.28 5.70 -23.26
C ALA A 301 10.81 5.76 -21.80
N GLN A 302 11.60 5.26 -20.84
CA GLN A 302 11.30 5.35 -19.41
C GLN A 302 11.22 6.79 -18.94
N MET A 303 12.15 7.66 -19.35
CA MET A 303 12.10 9.10 -19.09
C MET A 303 10.78 9.71 -19.59
N GLY A 304 10.32 9.33 -20.79
CA GLY A 304 9.05 9.79 -21.35
C GLY A 304 7.84 9.36 -20.52
N VAL A 305 7.84 8.12 -19.99
CA VAL A 305 6.80 7.61 -19.09
C VAL A 305 6.78 8.43 -17.78
N TRP A 306 7.92 8.66 -17.16
CA TRP A 306 8.00 9.42 -15.90
C TRP A 306 7.59 10.88 -16.06
N LEU A 307 8.00 11.52 -17.17
CA LEU A 307 7.55 12.88 -17.49
C LEU A 307 6.03 12.95 -17.70
N ALA A 308 5.44 11.92 -18.32
CA ALA A 308 3.99 11.83 -18.48
C ALA A 308 3.27 11.68 -17.14
N GLN A 309 3.82 10.89 -16.21
CA GLN A 309 3.28 10.74 -14.86
C GLN A 309 3.38 12.06 -14.07
N VAL A 310 4.53 12.75 -14.11
CA VAL A 310 4.71 14.05 -13.47
C VAL A 310 3.74 15.08 -14.03
N HIS A 311 3.55 15.12 -15.35
CA HIS A 311 2.61 16.02 -16.00
C HIS A 311 1.15 15.72 -15.64
N LYS A 312 0.75 14.44 -15.65
CA LYS A 312 -0.62 13.98 -15.30
C LYS A 312 -0.97 14.29 -13.83
N SER A 313 0.00 14.26 -12.93
CA SER A 313 -0.21 14.53 -11.50
C SER A 313 -0.44 16.03 -11.18
N ASN A 314 -0.34 16.94 -12.14
CA ASN A 314 -0.38 18.40 -11.95
C ASN A 314 0.56 18.94 -10.85
N ALA A 315 1.48 18.12 -10.37
CA ALA A 315 2.42 18.48 -9.30
C ALA A 315 3.59 19.35 -9.80
N ALA A 316 3.68 19.56 -11.11
CA ALA A 316 4.72 20.35 -11.77
C ALA A 316 4.10 21.32 -12.80
N PRO A 317 3.55 22.46 -12.37
CA PRO A 317 2.88 23.41 -13.26
C PRO A 317 3.83 24.02 -14.32
N TRP A 318 5.13 23.88 -14.11
CA TRP A 318 6.18 24.28 -15.03
C TRP A 318 6.45 23.26 -16.16
N LEU A 319 5.85 22.06 -16.10
CA LEU A 319 6.02 21.01 -17.09
C LEU A 319 4.82 20.96 -18.03
N GLY A 320 5.04 21.30 -19.30
CA GLY A 320 4.06 21.21 -20.37
C GLY A 320 4.37 20.06 -21.34
N ARG A 321 3.39 19.72 -22.18
CA ARG A 321 3.51 18.70 -23.22
C ARG A 321 2.83 19.18 -24.50
N ARG A 322 3.47 18.94 -25.65
CA ARG A 322 2.83 19.12 -26.97
C ARG A 322 3.25 18.03 -27.95
N GLU A 323 2.49 17.88 -29.00
CA GLU A 323 2.85 17.02 -30.12
C GLU A 323 3.73 17.80 -31.11
N GLY A 324 4.89 17.25 -31.42
CA GLY A 324 5.84 17.80 -32.39
C GLY A 324 5.68 17.15 -33.77
N ARG A 325 6.55 17.52 -34.70
CA ARG A 325 6.59 16.92 -36.04
C ARG A 325 6.85 15.39 -35.95
N ALA A 326 6.27 14.64 -36.86
CA ALA A 326 6.35 13.18 -36.90
C ALA A 326 5.78 12.48 -35.63
N ARG A 327 4.75 13.06 -34.99
CA ARG A 327 4.08 12.53 -33.78
C ARG A 327 5.03 12.31 -32.60
N LYS A 328 6.16 13.01 -32.54
CA LYS A 328 7.04 12.97 -31.38
C LYS A 328 6.47 13.83 -30.28
N THR A 329 6.46 13.31 -29.04
CA THR A 329 6.13 14.11 -27.85
C THR A 329 7.26 15.06 -27.54
N LEU A 330 6.96 16.34 -27.43
CA LEU A 330 7.86 17.39 -26.94
C LEU A 330 7.43 17.81 -25.54
N TRP A 331 8.39 17.94 -24.67
CA TRP A 331 8.23 18.43 -23.32
C TRP A 331 8.65 19.89 -23.25
N ILE A 332 7.91 20.67 -22.50
CA ILE A 332 8.11 22.11 -22.31
C ILE A 332 8.38 22.34 -20.84
N ILE A 333 9.52 22.89 -20.51
CA ILE A 333 9.90 23.22 -19.11
C ILE A 333 10.06 24.73 -19.01
N SER A 334 9.27 25.36 -18.16
CA SER A 334 9.33 26.80 -17.93
C SER A 334 10.35 27.17 -16.85
N LYS A 335 11.02 28.29 -17.00
CA LYS A 335 11.90 28.86 -15.97
C LYS A 335 11.08 29.23 -14.74
N PRO A 336 11.64 29.14 -13.52
CA PRO A 336 11.02 29.63 -12.29
C PRO A 336 10.60 31.08 -12.35
#